data_b45e4dc372212ddd8e349912f5d8ba14
#
_entry.id   b45e4dc372212ddd8e349912f5d8ba14
#
_cell.length_a   1.000
_cell.length_b   1.000
_cell.length_c   1.000
_cell.angle_alpha   90.00
_cell.angle_beta   90.00
_cell.angle_gamma   90.00
#
_symmetry.space_group_name_H-M   'P 1'
#
loop_
_entity.id
_entity.type
_entity.pdbx_description
1 polymer ?
#
loop_
_entity_poly.entity_id
_entity_poly.type
_entity_poly.pdbx_seq_one_letter_code
_entity_poly.pdbx_strand_id
1 'polypeptide(L)'
;MIHDRIRRARVLRGLSLEEVAQRLGDISKQALSKFEKGGAVPNSTRLLQLAKVLNVKPEYFFRADAVALAPLEFRKLAKMPKYRQEQVEEQMREHLERYIALERCFDAADVAVEATPTHFMPVSSVEAAEEAARKLRMDWAIGGDAIANLTELLEDHGIKVALLDGPEDFDGACAATHDEQHVLIALNRTRPGERMRFTAAHELGHWVMSLPEEMPEKEKEACCHRFAGAFLYPKDQVVLDFGGHKRSRVHPVELLNAKRRYGVSMQVALRRLKDLQLLSDAGYHSIYIQFSKNGWRSAEPEPMPAEEPRRFESLVFWGLAEDLFSPSRASEFLQRPIDQLEPLLQVSTVTA
;
A
#
# COMPACT_ATOMS: atom_id res chain seq x y z
N MET A 1 25.94 -4.80 3.44
CA MET A 1 26.93 -5.94 3.49
C MET A 1 26.21 -7.29 3.34
N ILE A 2 26.90 -8.38 2.92
CA ILE A 2 26.27 -9.70 2.65
C ILE A 2 25.47 -10.21 3.87
N HIS A 3 26.00 -10.08 5.06
CA HIS A 3 25.35 -10.54 6.29
C HIS A 3 23.99 -9.86 6.53
N ASP A 4 23.87 -8.56 6.29
CA ASP A 4 22.59 -7.84 6.39
C ASP A 4 21.59 -8.35 5.35
N ARG A 5 22.05 -8.59 4.12
CA ARG A 5 21.22 -9.09 3.04
C ARG A 5 20.70 -10.52 3.30
N ILE A 6 21.49 -11.38 3.97
CA ILE A 6 21.01 -12.72 4.41
C ILE A 6 19.88 -12.57 5.45
N ARG A 7 20.08 -11.71 6.47
CA ARG A 7 19.05 -11.44 7.47
C ARG A 7 17.78 -10.85 6.83
N ARG A 8 17.94 -9.86 5.97
CA ARG A 8 16.84 -9.19 5.27
C ARG A 8 16.05 -10.17 4.39
N ALA A 9 16.72 -11.02 3.61
CA ALA A 9 16.06 -12.06 2.80
C ALA A 9 15.24 -13.04 3.66
N ARG A 10 15.75 -13.43 4.84
CA ARG A 10 15.01 -14.28 5.77
C ARG A 10 13.78 -13.56 6.35
N VAL A 11 13.95 -12.32 6.81
CA VAL A 11 12.86 -11.50 7.36
C VAL A 11 11.79 -11.24 6.31
N LEU A 12 12.18 -10.92 5.08
CA LEU A 12 11.30 -10.73 3.92
C LEU A 12 10.36 -11.93 3.70
N ARG A 13 10.85 -13.16 3.98
CA ARG A 13 10.08 -14.40 3.86
C ARG A 13 9.33 -14.78 5.13
N GLY A 14 9.44 -13.98 6.19
CA GLY A 14 8.82 -14.27 7.49
C GLY A 14 9.37 -15.52 8.17
N LEU A 15 10.59 -15.95 7.81
CA LEU A 15 11.20 -17.18 8.32
C LEU A 15 12.02 -16.90 9.59
N SER A 16 11.93 -17.82 10.56
CA SER A 16 12.83 -17.87 11.70
C SER A 16 14.19 -18.46 11.29
N LEU A 17 15.23 -18.20 12.12
CA LEU A 17 16.54 -18.85 11.94
C LEU A 17 16.46 -20.37 11.98
N GLU A 18 15.55 -20.91 12.80
CA GLU A 18 15.31 -22.35 12.94
C GLU A 18 14.75 -22.95 11.64
N GLU A 19 13.71 -22.33 11.09
CA GLU A 19 13.08 -22.80 9.84
C GLU A 19 14.05 -22.78 8.65
N VAL A 20 14.90 -21.73 8.55
CA VAL A 20 15.91 -21.69 7.49
C VAL A 20 16.96 -22.78 7.70
N ALA A 21 17.43 -23.01 8.94
CA ALA A 21 18.39 -24.07 9.24
C ALA A 21 17.80 -25.46 8.90
N GLN A 22 16.54 -25.70 9.26
CA GLN A 22 15.83 -26.95 8.93
C GLN A 22 15.71 -27.18 7.41
N ARG A 23 15.36 -26.12 6.65
CA ARG A 23 15.25 -26.20 5.18
C ARG A 23 16.59 -26.44 4.48
N LEU A 24 17.70 -25.96 5.06
CA LEU A 24 19.05 -26.21 4.59
C LEU A 24 19.52 -27.64 4.94
N GLY A 25 19.10 -28.15 6.09
CA GLY A 25 19.33 -29.55 6.55
C GLY A 25 20.69 -29.83 7.13
N ASP A 26 21.73 -29.08 6.77
CA ASP A 26 23.13 -29.34 7.08
C ASP A 26 23.82 -28.19 7.86
N ILE A 27 23.03 -27.29 8.45
CA ILE A 27 23.53 -26.14 9.21
C ILE A 27 22.73 -25.96 10.50
N SER A 28 23.40 -25.54 11.58
CA SER A 28 22.73 -25.17 12.82
C SER A 28 22.23 -23.73 12.80
N LYS A 29 21.18 -23.44 13.59
CA LYS A 29 20.69 -22.09 13.87
C LYS A 29 21.81 -21.12 14.30
N GLN A 30 22.75 -21.60 15.13
CA GLN A 30 23.87 -20.80 15.61
C GLN A 30 24.83 -20.41 14.48
N ALA A 31 25.10 -21.34 13.54
CA ALA A 31 25.95 -21.06 12.39
C ALA A 31 25.28 -20.06 11.44
N LEU A 32 23.97 -20.20 11.19
CA LEU A 32 23.20 -19.22 10.40
C LEU A 32 23.19 -17.85 11.07
N SER A 33 23.01 -17.78 12.40
CA SER A 33 23.09 -16.53 13.15
C SER A 33 24.47 -15.85 13.04
N LYS A 34 25.57 -16.62 12.94
CA LYS A 34 26.91 -16.06 12.71
C LYS A 34 27.01 -15.42 11.33
N PHE A 35 26.39 -16.02 10.28
CA PHE A 35 26.33 -15.40 8.95
C PHE A 35 25.57 -14.07 8.99
N GLU A 36 24.42 -14.02 9.64
CA GLU A 36 23.60 -12.78 9.73
C GLU A 36 24.26 -11.67 10.58
N LYS A 37 25.15 -12.02 11.52
CA LYS A 37 25.88 -11.06 12.36
C LYS A 37 27.26 -10.69 11.81
N GLY A 38 27.65 -11.23 10.65
CA GLY A 38 28.98 -10.98 10.07
C GLY A 38 30.12 -11.71 10.77
N GLY A 39 29.83 -12.61 11.72
CA GLY A 39 30.83 -13.40 12.44
C GLY A 39 31.43 -14.55 11.62
N ALA A 40 30.85 -14.84 10.46
CA ALA A 40 31.38 -15.77 9.46
C ALA A 40 30.84 -15.38 8.07
N VAL A 41 31.61 -15.70 7.03
CA VAL A 41 31.21 -15.46 5.63
C VAL A 41 30.83 -16.81 5.00
N PRO A 42 29.61 -16.98 4.47
CA PRO A 42 29.27 -18.20 3.76
C PRO A 42 30.05 -18.32 2.47
N ASN A 43 30.47 -19.55 2.11
CA ASN A 43 31.08 -19.82 0.82
C ASN A 43 30.04 -19.76 -0.32
N SER A 44 30.49 -19.79 -1.58
CA SER A 44 29.63 -19.68 -2.76
C SER A 44 28.54 -20.75 -2.80
N THR A 45 28.85 -22.02 -2.46
CA THR A 45 27.87 -23.11 -2.40
C THR A 45 26.78 -22.80 -1.39
N ARG A 46 27.18 -22.31 -0.20
CA ARG A 46 26.22 -21.94 0.85
C ARG A 46 25.36 -20.75 0.48
N LEU A 47 25.93 -19.74 -0.21
CA LEU A 47 25.15 -18.60 -0.73
C LEU A 47 24.10 -19.06 -1.75
N LEU A 48 24.44 -19.98 -2.64
CA LEU A 48 23.47 -20.55 -3.60
C LEU A 48 22.35 -21.33 -2.90
N GLN A 49 22.66 -22.11 -1.86
CA GLN A 49 21.66 -22.82 -1.06
C GLN A 49 20.75 -21.84 -0.30
N LEU A 50 21.32 -20.78 0.29
CA LEU A 50 20.57 -19.71 0.94
C LEU A 50 19.65 -19.00 -0.05
N ALA A 51 20.17 -18.65 -1.24
CA ALA A 51 19.37 -18.03 -2.30
C ALA A 51 18.12 -18.87 -2.64
N LYS A 52 18.30 -20.19 -2.81
CA LYS A 52 17.21 -21.11 -3.08
C LYS A 52 16.20 -21.20 -1.95
N VAL A 53 16.65 -21.36 -0.71
CA VAL A 53 15.77 -21.51 0.47
C VAL A 53 15.01 -20.22 0.76
N LEU A 54 15.66 -19.06 0.57
CA LEU A 54 15.10 -17.74 0.81
C LEU A 54 14.34 -17.19 -0.43
N ASN A 55 14.32 -17.95 -1.52
CA ASN A 55 13.67 -17.57 -2.78
C ASN A 55 14.11 -16.16 -3.26
N VAL A 56 15.42 -15.95 -3.33
CA VAL A 56 16.06 -14.75 -3.89
C VAL A 56 17.12 -15.19 -4.91
N LYS A 57 17.44 -14.31 -5.88
CA LYS A 57 18.59 -14.55 -6.76
C LYS A 57 19.91 -14.36 -5.98
N PRO A 58 21.00 -15.07 -6.32
CA PRO A 58 22.31 -14.92 -5.63
C PRO A 58 22.81 -13.48 -5.61
N GLU A 59 22.53 -12.71 -6.67
CA GLU A 59 22.92 -11.30 -6.83
C GLU A 59 22.30 -10.40 -5.75
N TYR A 60 21.15 -10.81 -5.17
CA TYR A 60 20.52 -10.09 -4.07
C TYR A 60 21.46 -9.84 -2.89
N PHE A 61 22.32 -10.82 -2.58
CA PHE A 61 23.25 -10.71 -1.44
C PHE A 61 24.38 -9.70 -1.67
N PHE A 62 24.59 -9.29 -2.91
CA PHE A 62 25.68 -8.38 -3.32
C PHE A 62 25.16 -6.96 -3.64
N ARG A 63 23.86 -6.71 -3.57
CA ARG A 63 23.32 -5.36 -3.77
C ARG A 63 23.90 -4.39 -2.73
N ALA A 64 24.52 -3.31 -3.21
CA ALA A 64 25.22 -2.33 -2.36
C ALA A 64 24.23 -1.42 -1.60
N ASP A 65 23.16 -0.99 -2.26
CA ASP A 65 22.27 0.03 -1.76
C ASP A 65 21.20 -0.57 -0.82
N ALA A 66 21.13 -0.06 0.39
CA ALA A 66 20.01 -0.24 1.29
C ALA A 66 19.24 1.08 1.36
N VAL A 67 17.97 1.08 0.91
CA VAL A 67 17.09 2.22 1.14
C VAL A 67 16.82 2.34 2.64
N ALA A 68 17.18 3.48 3.21
CA ALA A 68 16.82 3.81 4.57
C ALA A 68 15.40 4.38 4.57
N LEU A 69 14.46 3.62 5.12
CA LEU A 69 13.12 4.13 5.39
C LEU A 69 13.17 5.08 6.57
N ALA A 70 12.48 6.22 6.47
CA ALA A 70 12.20 7.06 7.61
C ALA A 70 11.46 6.22 8.68
N PRO A 71 11.58 6.56 9.96
CA PRO A 71 10.80 5.89 10.99
C PRO A 71 9.32 6.01 10.64
N LEU A 72 8.74 4.89 10.21
CA LEU A 72 7.32 4.81 9.91
C LEU A 72 6.52 5.07 11.18
N GLU A 73 5.38 5.71 11.04
CA GLU A 73 4.36 5.67 12.08
C GLU A 73 3.79 4.23 12.18
N PHE A 74 4.64 3.28 12.56
CA PHE A 74 4.30 1.86 12.77
C PHE A 74 3.29 1.62 13.89
N ARG A 75 2.63 2.66 14.39
CA ARG A 75 1.72 2.54 15.54
C ARG A 75 0.52 1.64 15.22
N LYS A 76 0.07 1.59 13.97
CA LYS A 76 -0.93 0.60 13.54
C LYS A 76 -0.37 -0.81 13.57
N LEU A 77 0.87 -0.98 13.18
CA LEU A 77 1.57 -2.25 13.28
C LEU A 77 1.93 -2.62 14.72
N ALA A 78 1.86 -1.67 15.68
CA ALA A 78 2.18 -1.91 17.09
C ALA A 78 1.32 -3.00 17.77
N LYS A 79 0.15 -3.31 17.20
CA LYS A 79 -0.68 -4.44 17.65
C LYS A 79 -0.22 -5.78 17.10
N MET A 80 0.62 -5.78 16.07
CA MET A 80 1.16 -6.98 15.46
C MET A 80 2.37 -7.49 16.23
N PRO A 81 2.65 -8.81 16.24
CA PRO A 81 3.91 -9.34 16.74
C PRO A 81 5.10 -8.70 16.01
N LYS A 82 6.16 -8.38 16.76
CA LYS A 82 7.33 -7.64 16.23
C LYS A 82 7.94 -8.26 14.96
N TYR A 83 8.01 -9.59 14.88
CA TYR A 83 8.55 -10.27 13.70
C TYR A 83 7.71 -10.02 12.43
N ARG A 84 6.38 -9.86 12.57
CA ARG A 84 5.49 -9.51 11.46
C ARG A 84 5.64 -8.06 11.05
N GLN A 85 5.83 -7.16 12.02
CA GLN A 85 6.15 -5.75 11.72
C GLN A 85 7.44 -5.67 10.90
N GLU A 86 8.51 -6.35 11.36
CA GLU A 86 9.80 -6.41 10.66
C GLU A 86 9.65 -7.01 9.24
N GLN A 87 8.77 -8.01 9.07
CA GLN A 87 8.50 -8.61 7.77
C GLN A 87 7.84 -7.61 6.81
N VAL A 88 6.78 -6.93 7.23
CA VAL A 88 6.09 -5.92 6.42
C VAL A 88 7.05 -4.78 6.05
N GLU A 89 7.80 -4.27 7.02
CA GLU A 89 8.82 -3.25 6.80
C GLU A 89 9.84 -3.68 5.74
N GLU A 90 10.34 -4.91 5.81
CA GLU A 90 11.30 -5.41 4.85
C GLU A 90 10.70 -5.63 3.47
N GLN A 91 9.43 -6.04 3.38
CA GLN A 91 8.70 -6.13 2.11
C GLN A 91 8.54 -4.75 1.46
N MET A 92 8.19 -3.73 2.23
CA MET A 92 8.08 -2.34 1.77
C MET A 92 9.43 -1.82 1.29
N ARG A 93 10.50 -2.05 2.07
CA ARG A 93 11.87 -1.66 1.73
C ARG A 93 12.34 -2.32 0.44
N GLU A 94 12.15 -3.63 0.29
CA GLU A 94 12.52 -4.37 -0.92
C GLU A 94 11.77 -3.86 -2.16
N HIS A 95 10.48 -3.57 -2.02
CA HIS A 95 9.70 -3.00 -3.12
C HIS A 95 10.24 -1.63 -3.53
N LEU A 96 10.51 -0.77 -2.56
CA LEU A 96 11.02 0.57 -2.81
C LEU A 96 12.44 0.55 -3.39
N GLU A 97 13.33 -0.34 -2.91
CA GLU A 97 14.66 -0.54 -3.48
C GLU A 97 14.60 -0.92 -4.98
N ARG A 98 13.69 -1.84 -5.32
CA ARG A 98 13.48 -2.25 -6.72
C ARG A 98 12.92 -1.13 -7.57
N TYR A 99 11.96 -0.37 -7.03
CA TYR A 99 11.33 0.74 -7.73
C TYR A 99 12.36 1.84 -8.04
N ILE A 100 13.12 2.27 -7.05
CA ILE A 100 14.19 3.26 -7.21
C ILE A 100 15.27 2.75 -8.18
N ALA A 101 15.65 1.47 -8.08
CA ALA A 101 16.62 0.88 -9.00
C ALA A 101 16.11 0.84 -10.45
N LEU A 102 14.81 0.67 -10.65
CA LEU A 102 14.17 0.73 -11.95
C LEU A 102 14.16 2.17 -12.50
N GLU A 103 13.70 3.14 -11.71
CA GLU A 103 13.67 4.55 -12.11
C GLU A 103 15.06 5.08 -12.49
N ARG A 104 16.11 4.61 -11.83
CA ARG A 104 17.52 4.96 -12.16
C ARG A 104 18.02 4.42 -13.51
N CYS A 105 17.29 3.52 -14.16
CA CYS A 105 17.62 3.05 -15.50
C CYS A 105 17.17 4.03 -16.60
N PHE A 106 16.35 5.01 -16.27
CA PHE A 106 15.81 6.02 -17.18
C PHE A 106 16.49 7.38 -16.95
N ASP A 107 16.39 8.25 -17.94
CA ASP A 107 16.66 9.65 -17.71
C ASP A 107 15.64 10.23 -16.73
N ALA A 108 16.11 11.04 -15.79
CA ALA A 108 15.25 11.53 -14.70
C ALA A 108 14.02 12.29 -15.22
N ALA A 109 14.14 13.01 -16.33
CA ALA A 109 13.05 13.77 -16.93
C ALA A 109 11.93 12.87 -17.48
N ASP A 110 12.26 11.66 -17.95
CA ASP A 110 11.28 10.74 -18.58
C ASP A 110 10.36 10.08 -17.56
N VAL A 111 10.85 9.88 -16.33
CA VAL A 111 10.11 9.20 -15.26
C VAL A 111 9.69 10.14 -14.14
N ALA A 112 10.00 11.45 -14.28
CA ALA A 112 9.65 12.45 -13.29
C ALA A 112 8.12 12.53 -13.12
N VAL A 113 7.69 12.48 -11.87
CA VAL A 113 6.31 12.72 -11.46
C VAL A 113 6.35 13.79 -10.37
N GLU A 114 5.45 14.76 -10.44
CA GLU A 114 5.34 15.74 -9.38
C GLU A 114 4.88 15.06 -8.09
N ALA A 115 5.81 14.94 -7.15
CA ALA A 115 5.54 14.27 -5.89
C ALA A 115 4.64 15.12 -5.00
N THR A 116 3.64 14.49 -4.40
CA THR A 116 2.78 15.13 -3.41
C THR A 116 3.60 15.38 -2.12
N PRO A 117 3.72 16.65 -1.68
CA PRO A 117 4.47 16.99 -0.48
C PRO A 117 3.92 16.29 0.77
N THR A 118 4.80 16.01 1.73
CA THR A 118 4.41 15.50 3.04
C THR A 118 3.92 16.63 3.95
N HIS A 119 2.93 16.33 4.79
CA HIS A 119 2.47 17.20 5.88
C HIS A 119 2.19 18.68 5.48
N PHE A 120 1.76 18.90 4.24
CA PHE A 120 1.54 20.25 3.74
C PHE A 120 0.16 20.84 4.10
N MET A 121 -0.75 20.03 4.66
CA MET A 121 -2.07 20.45 5.08
C MET A 121 -2.17 20.44 6.61
N PRO A 122 -2.14 21.60 7.29
CA PRO A 122 -2.33 21.66 8.73
C PRO A 122 -3.78 21.30 9.09
N VAL A 123 -3.95 20.34 10.00
CA VAL A 123 -5.25 19.83 10.45
C VAL A 123 -5.26 19.75 11.97
N SER A 124 -6.14 20.53 12.60
CA SER A 124 -6.23 20.64 14.06
C SER A 124 -7.46 19.94 14.66
N SER A 125 -8.35 19.40 13.83
CA SER A 125 -9.56 18.70 14.29
C SER A 125 -10.07 17.70 13.24
N VAL A 126 -10.97 16.82 13.64
CA VAL A 126 -11.61 15.85 12.72
C VAL A 126 -12.41 16.55 11.62
N GLU A 127 -13.03 17.69 11.92
CA GLU A 127 -13.77 18.50 10.94
C GLU A 127 -12.82 19.15 9.91
N ALA A 128 -11.64 19.60 10.35
CA ALA A 128 -10.62 20.16 9.46
C ALA A 128 -10.08 19.13 8.47
N ALA A 129 -10.08 17.84 8.81
CA ALA A 129 -9.69 16.76 7.91
C ALA A 129 -10.63 16.62 6.69
N GLU A 130 -11.91 16.99 6.83
CA GLU A 130 -12.86 17.08 5.70
C GLU A 130 -12.42 18.12 4.68
N GLU A 131 -11.99 19.28 5.16
CA GLU A 131 -11.54 20.38 4.32
C GLU A 131 -10.18 20.07 3.66
N ALA A 132 -9.29 19.37 4.36
CA ALA A 132 -8.03 18.89 3.80
C ALA A 132 -8.29 17.93 2.62
N ALA A 133 -9.23 17.00 2.76
CA ALA A 133 -9.61 16.11 1.67
C ALA A 133 -10.20 16.87 0.47
N ARG A 134 -11.07 17.87 0.72
CA ARG A 134 -11.64 18.72 -0.32
C ARG A 134 -10.54 19.49 -1.05
N LYS A 135 -9.60 20.08 -0.31
CA LYS A 135 -8.47 20.83 -0.86
C LYS A 135 -7.60 19.93 -1.75
N LEU A 136 -7.23 18.73 -1.27
CA LEU A 136 -6.43 17.80 -2.07
C LEU A 136 -7.14 17.41 -3.38
N ARG A 137 -8.45 17.17 -3.33
CA ARG A 137 -9.23 16.88 -4.54
C ARG A 137 -9.20 18.04 -5.56
N MET A 138 -9.15 19.29 -5.07
CA MET A 138 -9.01 20.45 -5.93
C MET A 138 -7.60 20.57 -6.50
N ASP A 139 -6.56 20.40 -5.66
CA ASP A 139 -5.16 20.46 -6.06
C ASP A 139 -4.84 19.37 -7.12
N TRP A 140 -5.46 18.19 -7.00
CA TRP A 140 -5.34 17.08 -7.96
C TRP A 140 -6.36 17.14 -9.12
N ALA A 141 -7.12 18.23 -9.23
CA ALA A 141 -8.13 18.45 -10.26
C ALA A 141 -9.19 17.32 -10.41
N ILE A 142 -9.49 16.60 -9.33
CA ILE A 142 -10.49 15.50 -9.31
C ILE A 142 -11.92 16.05 -9.26
N GLY A 143 -12.12 17.21 -8.65
CA GLY A 143 -13.44 17.80 -8.45
C GLY A 143 -14.34 16.93 -7.54
N GLY A 144 -15.65 16.86 -7.86
CA GLY A 144 -16.65 16.05 -7.15
C GLY A 144 -16.80 14.62 -7.66
N ASP A 145 -16.17 14.24 -8.77
CA ASP A 145 -16.37 12.97 -9.43
C ASP A 145 -15.85 11.76 -8.64
N ALA A 146 -16.37 10.58 -8.94
CA ALA A 146 -15.84 9.34 -8.40
C ALA A 146 -14.42 9.10 -8.93
N ILE A 147 -13.51 8.64 -8.08
CA ILE A 147 -12.17 8.25 -8.49
C ILE A 147 -12.26 6.89 -9.18
N ALA A 148 -11.91 6.84 -10.48
CA ALA A 148 -12.01 5.63 -11.27
C ALA A 148 -11.06 4.52 -10.76
N ASN A 149 -9.78 4.88 -10.55
CA ASN A 149 -8.75 3.99 -10.00
C ASN A 149 -7.89 4.80 -9.03
N LEU A 150 -7.93 4.44 -7.74
CA LEU A 150 -7.18 5.16 -6.71
C LEU A 150 -5.69 4.84 -6.76
N THR A 151 -5.32 3.60 -7.08
CA THR A 151 -3.91 3.22 -7.13
C THR A 151 -3.18 3.94 -8.27
N GLU A 152 -3.78 4.04 -9.44
CA GLU A 152 -3.25 4.81 -10.57
C GLU A 152 -3.16 6.31 -10.23
N LEU A 153 -4.21 6.88 -9.62
CA LEU A 153 -4.21 8.28 -9.18
C LEU A 153 -3.06 8.58 -8.20
N LEU A 154 -2.79 7.68 -7.25
CA LEU A 154 -1.67 7.83 -6.32
C LEU A 154 -0.33 7.79 -7.07
N GLU A 155 -0.17 6.87 -8.02
CA GLU A 155 1.04 6.74 -8.83
C GLU A 155 1.26 7.98 -9.73
N ASP A 156 0.19 8.56 -10.27
CA ASP A 156 0.23 9.80 -11.08
C ASP A 156 0.69 11.01 -10.25
N HIS A 157 0.52 10.97 -8.93
CA HIS A 157 0.98 11.99 -7.99
C HIS A 157 2.23 11.58 -7.19
N GLY A 158 3.05 10.68 -7.74
CA GLY A 158 4.37 10.33 -7.20
C GLY A 158 4.36 9.40 -6.00
N ILE A 159 3.18 8.91 -5.56
CA ILE A 159 3.06 7.97 -4.45
C ILE A 159 3.08 6.55 -5.01
N LYS A 160 4.14 5.81 -4.75
CA LYS A 160 4.27 4.42 -5.16
C LYS A 160 3.28 3.55 -4.41
N VAL A 161 2.71 2.54 -5.06
CA VAL A 161 1.77 1.61 -4.44
C VAL A 161 2.30 0.18 -4.55
N ALA A 162 2.25 -0.57 -3.44
CA ALA A 162 2.64 -1.98 -3.40
C ALA A 162 1.51 -2.85 -2.83
N LEU A 163 1.23 -3.95 -3.50
CA LEU A 163 0.36 -5.00 -2.96
C LEU A 163 1.22 -6.07 -2.30
N LEU A 164 1.07 -6.23 -0.98
CA LEU A 164 1.83 -7.18 -0.19
C LEU A 164 0.97 -8.38 0.22
N ASP A 165 1.59 -9.55 0.29
CA ASP A 165 1.01 -10.73 0.95
C ASP A 165 1.22 -10.58 2.45
N GLY A 166 0.45 -9.65 3.04
CA GLY A 166 0.55 -9.31 4.45
C GLY A 166 -0.22 -10.30 5.36
N PRO A 167 0.11 -10.32 6.66
CA PRO A 167 -0.66 -11.08 7.64
C PRO A 167 -2.09 -10.54 7.78
N GLU A 168 -2.99 -11.35 8.38
CA GLU A 168 -4.41 -10.99 8.54
C GLU A 168 -4.66 -9.70 9.34
N ASP A 169 -3.76 -9.34 10.23
CA ASP A 169 -3.79 -8.13 11.05
C ASP A 169 -3.16 -6.90 10.37
N PHE A 170 -2.69 -7.05 9.12
CA PHE A 170 -2.20 -5.96 8.27
C PHE A 170 -3.26 -5.56 7.25
N ASP A 171 -3.58 -4.27 7.17
CA ASP A 171 -4.42 -3.70 6.11
C ASP A 171 -3.61 -2.85 5.14
N GLY A 172 -2.75 -1.98 5.64
CA GLY A 172 -1.85 -1.13 4.87
C GLY A 172 -0.95 -0.28 5.77
N ALA A 173 0.05 0.33 5.15
CA ALA A 173 0.96 1.27 5.78
C ALA A 173 1.56 2.22 4.75
N CYS A 174 1.88 3.44 5.17
CA CYS A 174 2.65 4.40 4.40
C CYS A 174 4.11 4.43 4.89
N ALA A 175 5.05 4.52 3.95
CA ALA A 175 6.49 4.66 4.22
C ALA A 175 7.10 5.68 3.28
N ALA A 176 8.17 6.35 3.75
CA ALA A 176 8.98 7.22 2.90
C ALA A 176 10.47 6.92 3.10
N THR A 177 11.29 7.35 2.15
CA THR A 177 12.73 7.46 2.35
C THR A 177 13.06 8.60 3.31
N HIS A 178 14.26 8.55 3.93
CA HIS A 178 14.69 9.59 4.88
C HIS A 178 14.73 11.00 4.29
N ASP A 179 14.95 11.10 2.98
CA ASP A 179 14.93 12.36 2.23
C ASP A 179 13.55 12.75 1.71
N GLU A 180 12.52 11.95 2.05
CA GLU A 180 11.12 12.10 1.62
C GLU A 180 10.91 12.16 0.10
N GLN A 181 11.93 11.80 -0.71
CA GLN A 181 11.84 11.82 -2.17
C GLN A 181 10.98 10.66 -2.71
N HIS A 182 10.87 9.57 -1.97
CA HIS A 182 10.12 8.41 -2.40
C HIS A 182 9.14 7.97 -1.30
N VAL A 183 7.87 7.97 -1.65
CA VAL A 183 6.75 7.57 -0.79
C VAL A 183 6.16 6.28 -1.31
N LEU A 184 5.80 5.38 -0.42
CA LEU A 184 5.18 4.11 -0.72
C LEU A 184 3.97 3.87 0.20
N ILE A 185 2.83 3.60 -0.39
CA ILE A 185 1.67 3.02 0.31
C ILE A 185 1.62 1.53 0.00
N ALA A 186 1.74 0.71 1.03
CA ALA A 186 1.61 -0.74 0.93
C ALA A 186 0.22 -1.18 1.39
N LEU A 187 -0.41 -2.06 0.63
CA LEU A 187 -1.76 -2.56 0.89
C LEU A 187 -1.74 -4.09 0.96
N ASN A 188 -2.58 -4.67 1.80
CA ASN A 188 -2.76 -6.11 1.83
C ASN A 188 -3.65 -6.57 0.68
N ARG A 189 -3.10 -7.33 -0.28
CA ARG A 189 -3.81 -7.80 -1.47
C ARG A 189 -4.97 -8.76 -1.19
N THR A 190 -5.03 -9.33 0.00
CA THR A 190 -6.10 -10.27 0.37
C THR A 190 -7.40 -9.57 0.80
N ARG A 191 -7.38 -8.23 0.91
CA ARG A 191 -8.55 -7.44 1.31
C ARG A 191 -9.48 -7.17 0.14
N PRO A 192 -10.80 -7.03 0.38
CA PRO A 192 -11.73 -6.55 -0.65
C PRO A 192 -11.31 -5.19 -1.21
N GLY A 193 -11.60 -4.94 -2.50
CA GLY A 193 -11.17 -3.73 -3.19
C GLY A 193 -11.62 -2.44 -2.52
N GLU A 194 -12.86 -2.35 -2.06
CA GLU A 194 -13.37 -1.19 -1.32
C GLU A 194 -12.65 -0.95 0.01
N ARG A 195 -12.15 -2.02 0.67
CA ARG A 195 -11.34 -1.88 1.88
C ARG A 195 -9.93 -1.39 1.54
N MET A 196 -9.33 -1.93 0.48
CA MET A 196 -8.02 -1.49 -0.01
C MET A 196 -8.04 -0.01 -0.40
N ARG A 197 -9.07 0.44 -1.13
CA ARG A 197 -9.27 1.86 -1.47
C ARG A 197 -9.35 2.74 -0.23
N PHE A 198 -10.18 2.34 0.75
CA PHE A 198 -10.31 3.10 1.99
C PHE A 198 -8.99 3.17 2.76
N THR A 199 -8.27 2.05 2.84
CA THR A 199 -6.93 1.99 3.47
C THR A 199 -5.94 2.89 2.73
N ALA A 200 -5.89 2.84 1.39
CA ALA A 200 -5.00 3.70 0.60
C ALA A 200 -5.27 5.19 0.84
N ALA A 201 -6.54 5.61 0.83
CA ALA A 201 -6.91 6.99 1.13
C ALA A 201 -6.61 7.39 2.59
N HIS A 202 -6.69 6.44 3.53
CA HIS A 202 -6.36 6.67 4.92
C HIS A 202 -4.84 6.84 5.11
N GLU A 203 -4.01 6.01 4.47
CA GLU A 203 -2.56 6.15 4.47
C GLU A 203 -2.10 7.44 3.75
N LEU A 204 -2.80 7.84 2.68
CA LEU A 204 -2.63 9.15 2.05
C LEU A 204 -2.89 10.27 3.05
N GLY A 205 -3.94 10.16 3.87
CA GLY A 205 -4.25 11.15 4.92
C GLY A 205 -3.11 11.31 5.92
N HIS A 206 -2.47 10.22 6.34
CA HIS A 206 -1.27 10.27 7.19
C HIS A 206 -0.10 11.00 6.51
N TRP A 207 0.04 10.84 5.21
CA TRP A 207 1.12 11.49 4.46
C TRP A 207 0.92 12.98 4.26
N VAL A 208 -0.28 13.41 3.88
CA VAL A 208 -0.52 14.81 3.46
C VAL A 208 -0.92 15.76 4.59
N MET A 209 -1.50 15.25 5.68
CA MET A 209 -1.94 16.09 6.79
C MET A 209 -0.83 16.31 7.81
N SER A 210 -0.64 17.58 8.23
CA SER A 210 0.17 17.94 9.39
C SER A 210 -0.71 17.96 10.63
N LEU A 211 -0.62 16.93 11.46
CA LEU A 211 -1.37 16.78 12.71
C LEU A 211 -0.50 17.24 13.89
N PRO A 212 -1.05 17.98 14.89
CA PRO A 212 -0.30 18.39 16.08
C PRO A 212 0.31 17.18 16.82
N GLU A 213 1.54 17.32 17.28
CA GLU A 213 2.21 16.23 18.03
C GLU A 213 1.45 15.84 19.30
N GLU A 214 0.90 16.84 20.00
CA GLU A 214 0.12 16.70 21.22
C GLU A 214 -1.27 16.11 21.01
N MET A 215 -1.76 16.01 19.76
CA MET A 215 -3.06 15.40 19.46
C MET A 215 -3.06 13.94 19.85
N PRO A 216 -4.07 13.47 20.63
CA PRO A 216 -4.17 12.07 21.00
C PRO A 216 -4.23 11.15 19.76
N GLU A 217 -3.58 10.02 19.82
CA GLU A 217 -3.51 9.06 18.71
C GLU A 217 -4.88 8.67 18.15
N LYS A 218 -5.85 8.44 19.04
CA LYS A 218 -7.23 8.14 18.65
C LYS A 218 -7.85 9.25 17.81
N GLU A 219 -7.49 10.50 18.06
CA GLU A 219 -7.98 11.65 17.31
C GLU A 219 -7.26 11.80 15.97
N LYS A 220 -5.94 11.56 15.93
CA LYS A 220 -5.16 11.47 14.68
C LYS A 220 -5.76 10.43 13.75
N GLU A 221 -6.02 9.23 14.25
CA GLU A 221 -6.69 8.18 13.49
C GLU A 221 -8.11 8.59 13.02
N ALA A 222 -8.86 9.32 13.86
CA ALA A 222 -10.17 9.83 13.47
C ALA A 222 -10.08 10.87 12.35
N CYS A 223 -9.05 11.73 12.35
CA CYS A 223 -8.76 12.66 11.26
C CYS A 223 -8.47 11.91 9.96
N CYS A 224 -7.62 10.88 9.99
CA CYS A 224 -7.30 10.09 8.79
C CYS A 224 -8.52 9.31 8.27
N HIS A 225 -9.36 8.76 9.15
CA HIS A 225 -10.62 8.14 8.74
C HIS A 225 -11.58 9.14 8.11
N ARG A 226 -11.69 10.36 8.68
CA ARG A 226 -12.54 11.43 8.14
C ARG A 226 -12.04 11.87 6.78
N PHE A 227 -10.74 12.10 6.65
CA PHE A 227 -10.07 12.42 5.39
C PHE A 227 -10.36 11.37 4.32
N ALA A 228 -10.12 10.09 4.60
CA ALA A 228 -10.33 8.99 3.66
C ALA A 228 -11.78 8.94 3.17
N GLY A 229 -12.74 9.03 4.10
CA GLY A 229 -14.15 9.06 3.74
C GLY A 229 -14.52 10.25 2.86
N ALA A 230 -14.02 11.44 3.18
CA ALA A 230 -14.28 12.67 2.43
C ALA A 230 -13.56 12.69 1.07
N PHE A 231 -12.34 12.15 1.01
CA PHE A 231 -11.57 12.03 -0.22
C PHE A 231 -12.23 11.10 -1.23
N LEU A 232 -12.71 9.93 -0.78
CA LEU A 232 -13.39 8.97 -1.65
C LEU A 232 -14.84 9.35 -1.98
N TYR A 233 -15.55 9.94 -1.04
CA TYR A 233 -16.96 10.30 -1.19
C TYR A 233 -17.22 11.71 -0.64
N PRO A 234 -17.02 12.75 -1.48
CA PRO A 234 -17.12 14.15 -1.07
C PRO A 234 -18.50 14.55 -0.56
N LYS A 235 -18.53 15.53 0.36
CA LYS A 235 -19.76 16.02 1.01
C LYS A 235 -20.84 16.40 0.00
N ASP A 236 -20.48 17.15 -1.05
CA ASP A 236 -21.46 17.66 -2.03
C ASP A 236 -22.14 16.50 -2.76
N GLN A 237 -21.42 15.44 -3.04
CA GLN A 237 -21.97 14.24 -3.68
C GLN A 237 -22.85 13.43 -2.72
N VAL A 238 -22.47 13.35 -1.44
CA VAL A 238 -23.33 12.75 -0.41
C VAL A 238 -24.66 13.49 -0.29
N VAL A 239 -24.62 14.84 -0.33
CA VAL A 239 -25.81 15.69 -0.30
C VAL A 239 -26.67 15.49 -1.54
N LEU A 240 -26.08 15.33 -2.73
CA LEU A 240 -26.80 15.04 -3.96
C LEU A 240 -27.50 13.68 -3.91
N ASP A 241 -26.83 12.65 -3.40
CA ASP A 241 -27.35 11.27 -3.38
C ASP A 241 -28.41 11.06 -2.27
N PHE A 242 -28.26 11.71 -1.11
CA PHE A 242 -29.10 11.45 0.07
C PHE A 242 -29.98 12.63 0.50
N GLY A 243 -29.79 13.79 -0.11
CA GLY A 243 -30.47 15.04 0.25
C GLY A 243 -29.73 15.82 1.35
N GLY A 244 -29.94 17.16 1.36
CA GLY A 244 -29.27 18.08 2.28
C GLY A 244 -29.92 18.24 3.66
N HIS A 245 -30.85 17.39 4.05
CA HIS A 245 -31.55 17.46 5.36
C HIS A 245 -31.36 16.17 6.17
N LYS A 246 -31.45 16.27 7.48
CA LYS A 246 -31.29 15.14 8.40
C LYS A 246 -32.46 14.16 8.25
N ARG A 247 -32.16 12.94 7.83
CA ARG A 247 -33.11 11.84 7.65
C ARG A 247 -33.18 10.97 8.91
N SER A 248 -34.31 10.31 9.12
CA SER A 248 -34.50 9.31 10.18
C SER A 248 -34.19 7.88 9.69
N ARG A 249 -34.21 7.64 8.37
CA ARG A 249 -34.03 6.32 7.76
C ARG A 249 -33.34 6.43 6.42
N VAL A 250 -32.56 5.40 6.08
CA VAL A 250 -31.91 5.20 4.78
C VAL A 250 -32.13 3.73 4.39
N HIS A 251 -32.41 3.47 3.14
CA HIS A 251 -32.54 2.10 2.64
C HIS A 251 -31.17 1.54 2.26
N PRO A 252 -30.84 0.27 2.56
CA PRO A 252 -29.54 -0.32 2.19
C PRO A 252 -29.17 -0.21 0.70
N VAL A 253 -30.15 -0.22 -0.19
CA VAL A 253 -29.93 -0.04 -1.64
C VAL A 253 -29.33 1.34 -1.96
N GLU A 254 -29.68 2.39 -1.21
CA GLU A 254 -29.08 3.72 -1.40
C GLU A 254 -27.57 3.68 -1.08
N LEU A 255 -27.19 2.97 0.00
CA LEU A 255 -25.80 2.74 0.36
C LEU A 255 -25.05 1.88 -0.68
N LEU A 256 -25.74 0.87 -1.22
CA LEU A 256 -25.19 0.03 -2.30
C LEU A 256 -24.97 0.84 -3.59
N ASN A 257 -25.85 1.78 -3.91
CA ASN A 257 -25.66 2.67 -5.06
C ASN A 257 -24.46 3.59 -4.86
N ALA A 258 -24.23 4.12 -3.65
CA ALA A 258 -23.01 4.85 -3.32
C ALA A 258 -21.75 3.98 -3.48
N LYS A 259 -21.81 2.72 -3.02
CA LYS A 259 -20.72 1.74 -3.24
C LYS A 259 -20.41 1.55 -4.72
N ARG A 260 -21.40 1.30 -5.56
CA ARG A 260 -21.25 1.12 -7.01
C ARG A 260 -20.64 2.33 -7.70
N ARG A 261 -21.03 3.54 -7.27
CA ARG A 261 -20.59 4.79 -7.91
C ARG A 261 -19.22 5.25 -7.45
N TYR A 262 -18.96 5.23 -6.13
CA TYR A 262 -17.74 5.83 -5.54
C TYR A 262 -16.70 4.80 -5.12
N GLY A 263 -16.99 3.52 -5.22
CA GLY A 263 -16.07 2.47 -4.80
C GLY A 263 -15.78 2.47 -3.30
N VAL A 264 -16.72 2.94 -2.49
CA VAL A 264 -16.64 2.90 -1.02
C VAL A 264 -17.50 1.75 -0.49
N SER A 265 -17.17 1.20 0.68
CA SER A 265 -18.05 0.23 1.31
C SER A 265 -19.39 0.87 1.75
N MET A 266 -20.44 0.07 1.83
CA MET A 266 -21.72 0.52 2.40
C MET A 266 -21.55 1.05 3.82
N GLN A 267 -20.61 0.50 4.59
CA GLN A 267 -20.26 0.97 5.93
C GLN A 267 -19.62 2.37 5.88
N VAL A 268 -18.75 2.64 4.93
CA VAL A 268 -18.17 3.98 4.72
C VAL A 268 -19.24 4.97 4.29
N ALA A 269 -20.13 4.62 3.35
CA ALA A 269 -21.25 5.48 2.95
C ALA A 269 -22.18 5.79 4.13
N LEU A 270 -22.52 4.79 4.95
CA LEU A 270 -23.31 4.98 6.17
C LEU A 270 -22.59 5.89 7.19
N ARG A 271 -21.29 5.70 7.35
CA ARG A 271 -20.48 6.54 8.25
C ARG A 271 -20.45 7.99 7.77
N ARG A 272 -20.33 8.24 6.44
CA ARG A 272 -20.39 9.59 5.86
C ARG A 272 -21.68 10.32 6.21
N LEU A 273 -22.83 9.64 6.14
CA LEU A 273 -24.13 10.22 6.54
C LEU A 273 -24.14 10.66 8.00
N LYS A 274 -23.52 9.88 8.89
CA LYS A 274 -23.38 10.24 10.29
C LYS A 274 -22.45 11.43 10.48
N ASP A 275 -21.29 11.39 9.86
CA ASP A 275 -20.26 12.42 9.95
C ASP A 275 -20.75 13.78 9.46
N LEU A 276 -21.60 13.79 8.42
CA LEU A 276 -22.23 14.98 7.85
C LEU A 276 -23.57 15.35 8.53
N GLN A 277 -23.97 14.63 9.58
CA GLN A 277 -25.22 14.81 10.32
C GLN A 277 -26.48 14.67 9.44
N LEU A 278 -26.40 13.97 8.33
CA LEU A 278 -27.51 13.69 7.40
C LEU A 278 -28.39 12.51 7.82
N LEU A 279 -27.98 11.75 8.84
CA LEU A 279 -28.74 10.65 9.39
C LEU A 279 -28.82 10.76 10.92
N SER A 280 -29.99 10.49 11.48
CA SER A 280 -30.16 10.44 12.94
C SER A 280 -29.37 9.27 13.56
N ASP A 281 -28.98 9.38 14.83
CA ASP A 281 -28.28 8.31 15.54
C ASP A 281 -29.11 7.02 15.60
N ALA A 282 -30.44 7.14 15.78
CA ALA A 282 -31.35 6.01 15.76
C ALA A 282 -31.39 5.33 14.37
N GLY A 283 -31.41 6.14 13.28
CA GLY A 283 -31.34 5.64 11.92
C GLY A 283 -30.01 4.93 11.63
N TYR A 284 -28.90 5.53 12.02
CA TYR A 284 -27.56 4.92 11.90
C TYR A 284 -27.50 3.56 12.62
N HIS A 285 -27.93 3.53 13.87
CA HIS A 285 -27.92 2.31 14.69
C HIS A 285 -28.80 1.20 14.11
N SER A 286 -29.99 1.57 13.59
CA SER A 286 -30.89 0.63 12.93
C SER A 286 -30.26 -0.07 11.73
N ILE A 287 -29.61 0.67 10.85
CA ILE A 287 -28.88 0.11 9.69
C ILE A 287 -27.69 -0.74 10.14
N TYR A 288 -26.97 -0.30 11.17
CA TYR A 288 -25.82 -1.04 11.70
C TYR A 288 -26.24 -2.42 12.27
N ILE A 289 -27.42 -2.50 12.95
CA ILE A 289 -28.02 -3.76 13.39
C ILE A 289 -28.37 -4.63 12.16
N GLN A 290 -28.97 -4.03 11.12
CA GLN A 290 -29.32 -4.76 9.90
C GLN A 290 -28.07 -5.34 9.22
N PHE A 291 -26.97 -4.57 9.13
CA PHE A 291 -25.68 -5.06 8.61
C PHE A 291 -25.17 -6.25 9.41
N SER A 292 -25.27 -6.19 10.75
CA SER A 292 -24.86 -7.29 11.61
C SER A 292 -25.71 -8.56 11.38
N LYS A 293 -27.03 -8.41 11.23
CA LYS A 293 -27.96 -9.54 10.97
C LYS A 293 -27.70 -10.20 9.60
N ASN A 294 -27.32 -9.42 8.60
CA ASN A 294 -27.07 -9.89 7.24
C ASN A 294 -25.61 -10.35 7.01
N GLY A 295 -24.75 -10.26 8.02
CA GLY A 295 -23.32 -10.55 7.87
C GLY A 295 -22.52 -9.49 7.07
N TRP A 296 -23.14 -8.36 6.73
CA TRP A 296 -22.54 -7.32 5.88
C TRP A 296 -21.46 -6.49 6.58
N ARG A 297 -21.23 -6.75 7.86
CA ARG A 297 -20.08 -6.17 8.57
C ARG A 297 -18.75 -6.80 8.17
N SER A 298 -18.77 -8.04 7.71
CA SER A 298 -17.59 -8.78 7.26
C SER A 298 -17.57 -9.03 5.75
N ALA A 299 -18.75 -9.21 5.13
CA ALA A 299 -18.88 -9.45 3.69
C ALA A 299 -20.09 -8.70 3.16
N GLU A 300 -19.85 -7.54 2.57
CA GLU A 300 -20.89 -6.74 1.92
C GLU A 300 -21.29 -7.34 0.58
N PRO A 301 -22.55 -7.10 0.11
CA PRO A 301 -22.93 -7.49 -1.25
C PRO A 301 -22.07 -6.77 -2.31
N GLU A 302 -21.91 -7.42 -3.45
CA GLU A 302 -21.16 -6.89 -4.61
C GLU A 302 -19.75 -6.41 -4.24
N PRO A 303 -18.84 -7.33 -3.86
CA PRO A 303 -17.47 -6.95 -3.58
C PRO A 303 -16.80 -6.34 -4.81
N MET A 304 -16.04 -5.26 -4.59
CA MET A 304 -15.26 -4.65 -5.66
C MET A 304 -13.99 -5.47 -5.94
N PRO A 305 -13.56 -5.56 -7.21
CA PRO A 305 -12.24 -6.07 -7.51
C PRO A 305 -11.17 -5.16 -6.89
N ALA A 306 -10.03 -5.76 -6.53
CA ALA A 306 -8.87 -5.01 -6.11
C ALA A 306 -8.32 -4.18 -7.29
N GLU A 307 -7.85 -2.98 -6.99
CA GLU A 307 -7.10 -2.16 -7.94
C GLU A 307 -5.65 -2.61 -7.94
N GLU A 308 -5.07 -2.78 -9.12
CA GLU A 308 -3.67 -3.19 -9.29
C GLU A 308 -2.82 -1.97 -9.67
N PRO A 309 -1.69 -1.71 -8.97
CA PRO A 309 -0.75 -0.67 -9.38
C PRO A 309 -0.08 -1.07 -10.70
N ARG A 310 0.03 -0.14 -11.65
CA ARG A 310 0.51 -0.44 -13.01
C ARG A 310 1.80 0.23 -13.38
N ARG A 311 2.12 1.36 -12.75
CA ARG A 311 3.27 2.17 -13.14
C ARG A 311 4.59 1.39 -13.10
N PHE A 312 4.83 0.61 -12.03
CA PHE A 312 6.06 -0.19 -11.90
C PHE A 312 6.21 -1.19 -13.07
N GLU A 313 5.16 -1.94 -13.37
CA GLU A 313 5.17 -2.91 -14.48
C GLU A 313 5.32 -2.21 -15.84
N SER A 314 4.61 -1.10 -16.04
CA SER A 314 4.71 -0.29 -17.27
C SER A 314 6.13 0.24 -17.49
N LEU A 315 6.81 0.72 -16.45
CA LEU A 315 8.21 1.14 -16.53
C LEU A 315 9.15 -0.02 -16.89
N VAL A 316 8.90 -1.23 -16.36
CA VAL A 316 9.72 -2.40 -16.72
C VAL A 316 9.57 -2.73 -18.20
N PHE A 317 8.35 -2.75 -18.74
CA PHE A 317 8.14 -3.03 -20.17
C PHE A 317 8.63 -1.88 -21.07
N TRP A 318 8.51 -0.64 -20.63
CA TRP A 318 9.09 0.49 -21.34
C TRP A 318 10.62 0.37 -21.42
N GLY A 319 11.30 0.14 -20.29
CA GLY A 319 12.77 -0.02 -20.30
C GLY A 319 13.26 -1.23 -21.11
N LEU A 320 12.44 -2.29 -21.22
CA LEU A 320 12.73 -3.40 -22.13
C LEU A 320 12.58 -3.01 -23.60
N ALA A 321 11.56 -2.23 -23.94
CA ALA A 321 11.31 -1.78 -25.30
C ALA A 321 12.41 -0.81 -25.82
N GLU A 322 12.99 -0.02 -24.89
CA GLU A 322 14.09 0.90 -25.16
C GLU A 322 15.50 0.28 -24.93
N ASP A 323 15.59 -1.04 -24.72
CA ASP A 323 16.85 -1.75 -24.46
C ASP A 323 17.68 -1.19 -23.28
N LEU A 324 17.04 -0.52 -22.31
CA LEU A 324 17.72 0.05 -21.14
C LEU A 324 18.30 -1.01 -20.21
N PHE A 325 17.75 -2.20 -20.24
CA PHE A 325 18.21 -3.36 -19.48
C PHE A 325 17.76 -4.69 -20.11
N SER A 326 18.43 -5.77 -19.74
CA SER A 326 18.17 -7.10 -20.29
C SER A 326 16.86 -7.73 -19.75
N PRO A 327 16.25 -8.71 -20.45
CA PRO A 327 15.12 -9.51 -19.95
C PRO A 327 15.40 -10.19 -18.60
N SER A 328 16.67 -10.58 -18.33
CA SER A 328 17.05 -11.10 -17.01
C SER A 328 16.88 -10.07 -15.91
N ARG A 329 17.23 -8.80 -16.18
CA ARG A 329 17.04 -7.70 -15.22
C ARG A 329 15.56 -7.36 -15.01
N ALA A 330 14.76 -7.40 -16.08
CA ALA A 330 13.29 -7.26 -15.97
C ALA A 330 12.67 -8.36 -15.09
N SER A 331 13.12 -9.60 -15.26
CA SER A 331 12.75 -10.73 -14.39
C SER A 331 13.07 -10.48 -12.91
N GLU A 332 14.18 -9.78 -12.62
CA GLU A 332 14.49 -9.36 -11.24
C GLU A 332 13.54 -8.28 -10.73
N PHE A 333 13.27 -7.25 -11.54
CA PHE A 333 12.35 -6.18 -11.17
C PHE A 333 10.95 -6.73 -10.88
N LEU A 334 10.40 -7.57 -11.76
CA LEU A 334 9.07 -8.13 -11.61
C LEU A 334 8.98 -9.31 -10.63
N GLN A 335 10.12 -9.87 -10.20
CA GLN A 335 10.18 -11.10 -9.40
C GLN A 335 9.40 -12.26 -10.06
N ARG A 336 9.38 -12.29 -11.40
CA ARG A 336 8.76 -13.33 -12.22
C ARG A 336 9.83 -14.08 -13.02
N PRO A 337 9.72 -15.39 -13.19
CA PRO A 337 10.59 -16.16 -14.07
C PRO A 337 10.59 -15.62 -15.49
N ILE A 338 11.74 -15.71 -16.18
CA ILE A 338 11.91 -15.12 -17.53
C ILE A 338 10.99 -15.78 -18.58
N ASP A 339 10.71 -17.08 -18.44
CA ASP A 339 9.79 -17.85 -19.29
C ASP A 339 8.34 -17.33 -19.22
N GLN A 340 7.96 -16.69 -18.13
CA GLN A 340 6.66 -16.01 -18.01
C GLN A 340 6.64 -14.62 -18.66
N LEU A 341 7.80 -14.02 -18.89
CA LEU A 341 7.93 -12.71 -19.57
C LEU A 341 8.04 -12.88 -21.09
N GLU A 342 8.64 -13.95 -21.57
CA GLU A 342 8.85 -14.18 -23.01
C GLU A 342 7.59 -14.07 -23.87
N PRO A 343 6.42 -14.62 -23.48
CA PRO A 343 5.20 -14.45 -24.27
C PRO A 343 4.74 -12.98 -24.35
N LEU A 344 4.99 -12.19 -23.32
CA LEU A 344 4.63 -10.77 -23.27
C LEU A 344 5.57 -9.93 -24.14
N LEU A 345 6.83 -10.34 -24.28
CA LEU A 345 7.83 -9.69 -25.15
C LEU A 345 7.58 -9.95 -26.64
N GLN A 346 7.00 -11.11 -26.99
CA GLN A 346 6.71 -11.48 -28.37
C GLN A 346 5.51 -10.73 -28.98
N VAL A 347 4.63 -10.15 -28.17
CA VAL A 347 3.50 -9.34 -28.65
C VAL A 347 3.98 -8.04 -29.31
N SER A 348 5.20 -7.58 -29.02
CA SER A 348 5.76 -6.35 -29.58
C SER A 348 6.27 -6.46 -31.03
N THR A 349 6.28 -7.64 -31.65
CA THR A 349 6.77 -7.87 -33.02
C THR A 349 5.67 -7.95 -34.10
N VAL A 350 4.44 -7.55 -33.80
CA VAL A 350 3.40 -7.43 -34.83
C VAL A 350 3.54 -6.06 -35.51
N THR A 351 4.44 -6.06 -36.47
CA THR A 351 4.52 -5.27 -37.71
C THR A 351 4.07 -3.82 -37.70
N ALA A 352 5.06 -2.95 -37.87
CA ALA A 352 4.91 -1.69 -38.62
C ALA A 352 4.57 -1.97 -40.08
#